data_efb3034b432feec76cf422af6f5f7b3c
#
_entry.id   efb3034b432feec76cf422af6f5f7b3c
#
_cell.length_a   1.000
_cell.length_b   1.000
_cell.length_c   1.000
_cell.angle_alpha   90.00
_cell.angle_beta   90.00
_cell.angle_gamma   90.00
#
_symmetry.space_group_name_H-M   'P 1'
#
loop_
_entity.id
_entity.type
_entity.pdbx_description
1 polymer ?
#
loop_
_entity_poly.entity_id
_entity_poly.type
_entity_poly.pdbx_seq_one_letter_code
_entity_poly.pdbx_strand_id
1 'polypeptide(L)'
;MGMEHVVRLPGEASLDLRRVMGLLAAHNFPVQVRMVDGELTMPDEAPPAGWKEIRLGTPSGMVTLVRRGQELHVVTWGNADDPMQRAWNAVAWAVAEAGSGQVLRPDGLQNPDEFRGSVPMPDVLR
;
A
#
# COMPACT_ATOMS: atom_id res chain seq x y z
N MET A 1 11.56 12.24 8.68
CA MET A 1 11.82 11.01 7.92
C MET A 1 10.63 10.09 7.96
N GLY A 2 10.24 9.54 6.82
CA GLY A 2 9.13 8.61 6.75
C GLY A 2 9.53 7.20 7.07
N MET A 3 8.54 6.37 7.44
CA MET A 3 8.70 4.92 7.51
C MET A 3 8.26 4.34 6.17
N GLU A 4 8.94 3.29 5.71
CA GLU A 4 8.54 2.67 4.45
C GLU A 4 8.63 1.15 4.51
N HIS A 5 7.72 0.51 3.77
CA HIS A 5 7.85 -0.88 3.36
C HIS A 5 8.23 -0.91 1.88
N VAL A 6 9.08 -1.85 1.51
CA VAL A 6 9.40 -2.09 0.11
C VAL A 6 8.71 -3.38 -0.31
N VAL A 7 7.87 -3.29 -1.33
CA VAL A 7 7.20 -4.45 -1.92
C VAL A 7 7.84 -4.74 -3.25
N ARG A 8 8.38 -5.95 -3.40
CA ARG A 8 8.93 -6.42 -4.66
C ARG A 8 7.86 -7.11 -5.46
N LEU A 9 7.67 -6.65 -6.69
CA LEU A 9 6.68 -7.19 -7.61
C LEU A 9 7.38 -8.02 -8.69
N PRO A 10 6.76 -9.12 -9.17
CA PRO A 10 7.36 -9.93 -10.22
C PRO A 10 7.32 -9.16 -11.55
N GLY A 11 8.49 -9.04 -12.19
CA GLY A 11 8.61 -8.38 -13.48
C GLY A 11 8.22 -6.91 -13.46
N GLU A 12 7.90 -6.37 -14.64
CA GLU A 12 7.46 -4.99 -14.82
C GLU A 12 5.94 -4.87 -14.82
N ALA A 13 5.26 -5.86 -14.27
CA ALA A 13 3.80 -5.85 -14.23
C ALA A 13 3.30 -4.60 -13.52
N SER A 14 2.43 -3.87 -14.15
CA SER A 14 1.78 -2.73 -13.52
C SER A 14 0.85 -3.24 -12.43
N LEU A 15 0.96 -2.65 -11.25
CA LEU A 15 0.05 -2.95 -10.15
C LEU A 15 -1.36 -2.49 -10.50
N ASP A 16 -2.34 -3.39 -10.37
CA ASP A 16 -3.73 -3.02 -10.52
C ASP A 16 -4.23 -2.39 -9.22
N LEU A 17 -4.28 -1.08 -9.21
CA LEU A 17 -4.69 -0.33 -8.01
C LEU A 17 -6.14 -0.62 -7.62
N ARG A 18 -7.01 -0.91 -8.58
CA ARG A 18 -8.41 -1.28 -8.28
C ARG A 18 -8.45 -2.56 -7.45
N ARG A 19 -7.56 -3.50 -7.75
CA ARG A 19 -7.50 -4.75 -6.99
C ARG A 19 -7.01 -4.49 -5.57
N VAL A 20 -6.02 -3.61 -5.40
CA VAL A 20 -5.55 -3.19 -4.07
C VAL A 20 -6.70 -2.61 -3.25
N MET A 21 -7.42 -1.66 -3.84
CA MET A 21 -8.55 -1.01 -3.17
C MET A 21 -9.67 -1.98 -2.89
N GLY A 22 -9.95 -2.89 -3.83
CA GLY A 22 -11.00 -3.90 -3.67
C GLY A 22 -10.70 -4.88 -2.54
N LEU A 23 -9.45 -5.32 -2.40
CA LEU A 23 -9.03 -6.19 -1.31
C LEU A 23 -9.27 -5.52 0.05
N LEU A 24 -8.90 -4.25 0.17
CA LEU A 24 -9.09 -3.51 1.43
C LEU A 24 -10.57 -3.25 1.70
N ALA A 25 -11.33 -2.88 0.68
CA ALA A 25 -12.78 -2.66 0.82
C ALA A 25 -13.49 -3.94 1.24
N ALA A 26 -13.09 -5.10 0.71
CA ALA A 26 -13.66 -6.40 1.08
C ALA A 26 -13.47 -6.72 2.56
N HIS A 27 -12.43 -6.17 3.18
CA HIS A 27 -12.15 -6.30 4.61
C HIS A 27 -12.68 -5.11 5.42
N ASN A 28 -13.58 -4.31 4.84
CA ASN A 28 -14.16 -3.14 5.49
C ASN A 28 -13.11 -2.08 5.88
N PHE A 29 -12.10 -1.94 5.03
CA PHE A 29 -11.05 -0.95 5.20
C PHE A 29 -10.94 -0.10 3.94
N PRO A 30 -11.87 0.85 3.71
CA PRO A 30 -11.94 1.60 2.45
C PRO A 30 -10.77 2.57 2.31
N VAL A 31 -10.21 2.64 1.12
CA VAL A 31 -9.18 3.63 0.78
C VAL A 31 -9.58 4.34 -0.51
N GLN A 32 -9.11 5.56 -0.68
CA GLN A 32 -9.36 6.37 -1.87
C GLN A 32 -8.06 6.96 -2.39
N VAL A 33 -7.94 7.04 -3.71
CA VAL A 33 -6.85 7.78 -4.33
C VAL A 33 -7.14 9.27 -4.15
N ARG A 34 -6.19 9.99 -3.56
CA ARG A 34 -6.30 11.43 -3.31
C ARG A 34 -5.45 12.25 -4.25
N MET A 35 -4.24 11.76 -4.55
CA MET A 35 -3.31 12.47 -5.44
C MET A 35 -2.58 11.47 -6.32
N VAL A 36 -2.30 11.87 -7.55
CA VAL A 36 -1.48 11.12 -8.51
C VAL A 36 -0.43 12.07 -9.06
N ASP A 37 0.84 11.71 -8.89
CA ASP A 37 1.99 12.49 -9.36
C ASP A 37 1.92 13.97 -8.96
N GLY A 38 1.47 14.22 -7.71
CA GLY A 38 1.40 15.56 -7.13
C GLY A 38 0.13 16.33 -7.45
N GLU A 39 -0.81 15.75 -8.21
CA GLU A 39 -2.06 16.41 -8.58
C GLU A 39 -3.26 15.74 -7.91
N LEU A 40 -4.20 16.57 -7.46
CA LEU A 40 -5.45 16.06 -6.89
C LEU A 40 -6.26 15.33 -7.94
N THR A 41 -6.89 14.23 -7.54
CA THR A 41 -7.77 13.46 -8.42
C THR A 41 -9.16 13.34 -7.82
N MET A 42 -10.13 13.11 -8.70
CA MET A 42 -11.50 12.79 -8.27
C MET A 42 -11.55 11.34 -7.79
N PRO A 43 -12.42 11.02 -6.80
CA PRO A 43 -12.45 9.68 -6.22
C PRO A 43 -12.74 8.54 -7.19
N ASP A 44 -13.46 8.81 -8.27
CA ASP A 44 -13.83 7.80 -9.27
C ASP A 44 -12.92 7.79 -10.49
N GLU A 45 -11.87 8.62 -10.48
CA GLU A 45 -10.96 8.74 -11.61
C GLU A 45 -9.87 7.67 -11.51
N ALA A 46 -9.69 6.89 -12.58
CA ALA A 46 -8.65 5.87 -12.61
C ALA A 46 -7.29 6.52 -12.86
N PRO A 47 -6.24 6.16 -12.09
CA PRO A 47 -4.90 6.68 -12.35
C PRO A 47 -4.38 6.22 -13.70
N PRO A 48 -3.57 7.05 -14.39
CA PRO A 48 -2.93 6.63 -15.64
C PRO A 48 -1.95 5.48 -15.38
N ALA A 49 -1.78 4.60 -16.36
CA ALA A 49 -0.95 3.40 -16.23
C ALA A 49 0.50 3.70 -15.83
N GLY A 50 1.03 4.85 -16.22
CA GLY A 50 2.41 5.23 -15.94
C GLY A 50 2.62 6.05 -14.68
N TRP A 51 1.69 6.03 -13.73
CA TRP A 51 1.84 6.82 -12.50
C TRP A 51 3.11 6.42 -11.74
N LYS A 52 3.72 7.41 -11.06
CA LYS A 52 4.95 7.20 -10.28
C LYS A 52 4.71 7.32 -8.79
N GLU A 53 3.80 8.19 -8.37
CA GLU A 53 3.48 8.42 -6.97
C GLU A 53 1.98 8.56 -6.80
N ILE A 54 1.44 7.83 -5.83
CA ILE A 54 0.01 7.92 -5.49
C ILE A 54 -0.10 8.11 -3.99
N ARG A 55 -0.98 9.03 -3.58
CA ARG A 55 -1.36 9.18 -2.18
C ARG A 55 -2.76 8.62 -1.99
N LEU A 56 -2.84 7.65 -1.06
CA LEU A 56 -4.09 7.01 -0.70
C LEU A 56 -4.59 7.57 0.63
N GLY A 57 -5.87 7.95 0.68
CA GLY A 57 -6.52 8.27 1.94
C GLY A 57 -7.08 7.00 2.56
N THR A 58 -6.68 6.70 3.80
CA THR A 58 -7.21 5.59 4.59
C THR A 58 -8.06 6.15 5.73
N PRO A 59 -8.81 5.30 6.45
CA PRO A 59 -9.55 5.77 7.63
C PRO A 59 -8.66 6.43 8.69
N SER A 60 -7.36 6.15 8.70
CA SER A 60 -6.44 6.66 9.72
C SER A 60 -5.52 7.78 9.21
N GLY A 61 -5.46 8.02 7.91
CA GLY A 61 -4.60 9.04 7.33
C GLY A 61 -4.05 8.64 5.96
N MET A 62 -3.07 9.38 5.49
CA MET A 62 -2.52 9.20 4.14
C MET A 62 -1.37 8.23 4.11
N VAL A 63 -1.37 7.37 3.09
CA VAL A 63 -0.26 6.46 2.78
C VAL A 63 0.16 6.74 1.34
N THR A 64 1.46 6.88 1.12
CA THR A 64 2.00 7.20 -0.20
C THR A 64 2.62 5.97 -0.84
N LEU A 65 2.30 5.73 -2.10
CA LEU A 65 2.91 4.67 -2.92
C LEU A 65 3.86 5.33 -3.90
N VAL A 66 5.12 4.89 -3.91
CA VAL A 66 6.14 5.40 -4.83
C VAL A 66 6.69 4.23 -5.64
N ARG A 67 6.59 4.32 -6.96
CA ARG A 67 7.06 3.27 -7.85
C ARG A 67 8.54 3.50 -8.18
N ARG A 68 9.38 2.47 -7.97
CA ARG A 68 10.81 2.52 -8.28
C ARG A 68 11.23 1.20 -8.93
N GLY A 69 11.18 1.14 -10.27
CA GLY A 69 11.48 -0.08 -11.00
C GLY A 69 10.48 -1.18 -10.69
N GLN A 70 10.97 -2.32 -10.23
CA GLN A 70 10.15 -3.46 -9.84
C GLN A 70 9.69 -3.39 -8.38
N GLU A 71 10.07 -2.32 -7.68
CA GLU A 71 9.71 -2.14 -6.28
C GLU A 71 8.66 -1.06 -6.14
N LEU A 72 7.78 -1.27 -5.19
CA LEU A 72 6.82 -0.26 -4.77
C LEU A 72 7.10 0.08 -3.31
N HIS A 73 7.36 1.34 -3.03
CA HIS A 73 7.63 1.82 -1.68
C HIS A 73 6.33 2.33 -1.09
N VAL A 74 5.94 1.79 0.06
CA VAL A 74 4.72 2.16 0.79
C VAL A 74 5.16 3.00 1.98
N VAL A 75 4.85 4.29 1.97
CA VAL A 75 5.45 5.27 2.86
C VAL A 75 4.38 5.93 3.73
N THR A 76 4.71 6.12 5.01
CA THR A 76 3.96 7.00 5.90
C THR A 76 4.96 7.83 6.71
N TRP A 77 4.46 8.76 7.56
CA TRP A 77 5.38 9.58 8.35
C TRP A 77 5.96 8.82 9.54
N GLY A 78 7.18 9.23 9.96
CA GLY A 78 7.97 8.51 10.96
C GLY A 78 7.39 8.52 12.37
N ASN A 79 6.49 9.46 12.68
CA ASN A 79 5.85 9.57 13.98
C ASN A 79 4.38 9.13 13.93
N ALA A 80 4.02 8.24 13.00
CA ALA A 80 2.66 7.73 12.88
C ALA A 80 2.24 7.03 14.16
N ASP A 81 0.99 7.28 14.60
CA ASP A 81 0.41 6.58 15.76
C ASP A 81 0.03 5.13 15.40
N ASP A 82 -0.44 4.36 16.38
CA ASP A 82 -0.77 2.96 16.17
C ASP A 82 -1.80 2.75 15.04
N PRO A 83 -2.93 3.48 15.00
CA PRO A 83 -3.88 3.31 13.90
C PRO A 83 -3.26 3.59 12.53
N MET A 84 -2.40 4.60 12.43
CA MET A 84 -1.74 4.94 11.17
C MET A 84 -0.72 3.89 10.77
N GLN A 85 0.04 3.33 11.71
CA GLN A 85 0.97 2.24 11.43
C GLN A 85 0.23 0.99 10.95
N ARG A 86 -0.92 0.68 11.54
CA ARG A 86 -1.76 -0.44 11.10
C ARG A 86 -2.31 -0.20 9.70
N ALA A 87 -2.73 1.02 9.37
CA ALA A 87 -3.18 1.38 8.03
C ALA A 87 -2.05 1.23 7.01
N TRP A 88 -0.86 1.69 7.35
CA TRP A 88 0.33 1.55 6.52
C TRP A 88 0.65 0.08 6.23
N ASN A 89 0.60 -0.77 7.27
CA ASN A 89 0.79 -2.21 7.11
C ASN A 89 -0.30 -2.84 6.24
N ALA A 90 -1.55 -2.41 6.39
CA ALA A 90 -2.67 -2.92 5.60
C ALA A 90 -2.48 -2.63 4.11
N VAL A 91 -2.05 -1.40 3.78
CA VAL A 91 -1.80 -1.02 2.39
C VAL A 91 -0.64 -1.83 1.80
N ALA A 92 0.46 -2.01 2.55
CA ALA A 92 1.59 -2.81 2.08
C ALA A 92 1.18 -4.26 1.82
N TRP A 93 0.38 -4.85 2.71
CA TRP A 93 -0.16 -6.19 2.50
C TRP A 93 -1.00 -6.27 1.23
N ALA A 94 -1.92 -5.32 1.03
CA ALA A 94 -2.81 -5.33 -0.13
C ALA A 94 -2.03 -5.18 -1.44
N VAL A 95 -0.99 -4.35 -1.45
CA VAL A 95 -0.12 -4.20 -2.62
C VAL A 95 0.58 -5.51 -2.95
N ALA A 96 1.15 -6.18 -1.95
CA ALA A 96 1.83 -7.45 -2.16
C ALA A 96 0.86 -8.53 -2.62
N GLU A 97 -0.33 -8.61 -2.01
CA GLU A 97 -1.35 -9.60 -2.38
C GLU A 97 -1.87 -9.36 -3.80
N ALA A 98 -2.21 -8.12 -4.14
CA ALA A 98 -2.75 -7.79 -5.46
C ALA A 98 -1.71 -7.98 -6.56
N GLY A 99 -0.43 -7.69 -6.28
CA GLY A 99 0.64 -7.76 -7.26
C GLY A 99 1.38 -9.10 -7.29
N SER A 100 0.97 -10.06 -6.48
CA SER A 100 1.68 -11.35 -6.32
C SER A 100 3.14 -11.13 -5.93
N GLY A 101 3.37 -10.14 -5.06
CA GLY A 101 4.70 -9.73 -4.64
C GLY A 101 5.07 -10.20 -3.25
N GLN A 102 6.17 -9.68 -2.77
CA GLN A 102 6.70 -9.97 -1.44
C GLN A 102 7.13 -8.67 -0.77
N VAL A 103 7.04 -8.64 0.56
CA VAL A 103 7.45 -7.48 1.34
C VAL A 103 8.85 -7.72 1.90
N LEU A 104 9.75 -6.76 1.69
CA LEU A 104 11.11 -6.85 2.21
C LEU A 104 11.09 -6.52 3.71
N ARG A 105 11.59 -7.46 4.51
CA ARG A 105 11.71 -7.30 5.96
C ARG A 105 13.18 -7.42 6.35
N PRO A 106 13.57 -6.99 7.56
CA PRO A 106 14.97 -7.14 8.01
C PRO A 106 15.51 -8.56 7.88
N ASP A 107 14.65 -9.57 8.07
CA ASP A 107 15.05 -10.98 8.02
C ASP A 107 14.90 -11.61 6.64
N GLY A 108 14.49 -10.84 5.62
CA GLY A 108 14.30 -11.32 4.26
C GLY A 108 12.93 -10.98 3.70
N LEU A 109 12.57 -11.63 2.59
CA LEU A 109 11.30 -11.41 1.92
C LEU A 109 10.20 -12.24 2.57
N GLN A 110 9.04 -11.64 2.76
CA GLN A 110 7.84 -12.32 3.25
C GLN A 110 6.74 -12.27 2.20
N ASN A 111 6.04 -13.39 2.02
CA ASN A 111 4.83 -13.38 1.20
C ASN A 111 3.72 -12.62 1.95
N PRO A 112 2.60 -12.28 1.28
CA PRO A 112 1.54 -11.50 1.93
C PRO A 112 1.00 -12.12 3.21
N ASP A 113 0.80 -13.45 3.25
CA ASP A 113 0.28 -14.11 4.45
C ASP A 113 1.26 -14.03 5.62
N GLU A 114 2.53 -14.28 5.36
CA GLU A 114 3.59 -14.16 6.37
C GLU A 114 3.66 -12.74 6.91
N PHE A 115 3.63 -11.76 6.01
CA PHE A 115 3.69 -10.35 6.38
C PHE A 115 2.50 -9.97 7.26
N ARG A 116 1.29 -10.37 6.84
CA ARG A 116 0.08 -10.05 7.61
C ARG A 116 0.14 -10.62 9.03
N GLY A 117 0.71 -11.81 9.18
CA GLY A 117 0.87 -12.45 10.49
C GLY A 117 2.00 -11.89 11.35
N SER A 118 2.90 -11.08 10.77
CA SER A 118 4.12 -10.61 11.44
C SER A 118 4.02 -9.17 11.95
N VAL A 119 3.06 -8.39 11.49
CA VAL A 119 2.96 -6.96 11.81
C VAL A 119 1.58 -6.64 12.37
N PRO A 120 1.45 -5.55 13.15
CA PRO A 120 0.14 -5.08 13.61
C PRO A 120 -0.72 -4.69 12.41
N MET A 121 -1.96 -5.19 12.41
CA MET A 121 -2.95 -4.91 11.36
C MET A 121 -4.18 -4.28 11.98
N PRO A 122 -4.99 -3.52 11.19
CA PRO A 122 -6.32 -3.14 11.63
C PRO A 122 -7.12 -4.39 12.02
N ASP A 123 -8.03 -4.25 12.98
CA ASP A 123 -8.80 -5.40 13.49
C ASP A 123 -9.52 -6.17 12.36
N VAL A 124 -9.99 -5.45 11.35
CA VAL A 124 -10.70 -6.04 10.21
C VAL A 124 -9.81 -6.92 9.32
N LEU A 125 -8.50 -6.85 9.49
CA LEU A 125 -7.52 -7.60 8.69
C LEU A 125 -6.75 -8.65 9.49
N ARG A 126 -7.13 -8.86 10.72
CA ARG A 126 -6.51 -9.89 11.58
C ARG A 126 -7.03 -11.27 11.27
#